data_088485f814a74a7467caf746a86dce75
#
_entry.id   088485f814a74a7467caf746a86dce75
#
_cell.length_a   1.000
_cell.length_b   1.000
_cell.length_c   1.000
_cell.angle_alpha   90.00
_cell.angle_beta   90.00
_cell.angle_gamma   90.00
#
_symmetry.space_group_name_H-M   'P 1'
#
loop_
_entity.id
_entity.type
_entity.pdbx_description
1 polymer ?
#
loop_
_entity_poly.entity_id
_entity_poly.type
_entity_poly.pdbx_seq_one_letter_code
_entity_poly.pdbx_strand_id
1 'polypeptide(L)'
;MGQFDAELSILVVDDDAMVKSILIEYLQSIGFKNILAAKKSSQALQILQDNKTRIDLIISDWEMPEVSGLTLLKSVRNNPARRNTPFILVTSQRSMERMKITQAAQWSVNCYLVKPFRLDIFKKKIYEIMGWDEEAT
;
A
#
# COMPACT_ATOMS: atom_id res chain seq x y z
N MET A 1 -6.79 -19.85 1.33
CA MET A 1 -6.73 -19.62 2.76
C MET A 1 -5.30 -19.65 3.22
N GLY A 2 -4.81 -18.52 3.61
CA GLY A 2 -3.43 -18.39 4.03
C GLY A 2 -3.33 -17.92 5.48
N GLN A 3 -2.12 -17.93 5.95
CA GLN A 3 -1.81 -17.43 7.28
C GLN A 3 -0.87 -16.25 7.16
N PHE A 4 -0.88 -15.39 8.17
CA PHE A 4 0.02 -14.23 8.26
C PHE A 4 1.46 -14.66 8.05
N ASP A 5 2.18 -13.91 7.21
CA ASP A 5 3.59 -14.12 6.91
C ASP A 5 4.38 -12.86 7.25
N ALA A 6 5.14 -12.92 8.34
CA ALA A 6 5.94 -11.80 8.82
C ALA A 6 7.14 -11.47 7.92
N GLU A 7 7.52 -12.37 7.04
CA GLU A 7 8.70 -12.20 6.20
C GLU A 7 8.43 -11.44 4.90
N LEU A 8 7.17 -11.14 4.61
CA LEU A 8 6.83 -10.35 3.42
C LEU A 8 7.42 -8.95 3.48
N SER A 9 7.81 -8.44 2.33
CA SER A 9 8.37 -7.09 2.20
C SER A 9 7.27 -6.11 1.79
N ILE A 10 7.17 -5.01 2.52
CA ILE A 10 6.12 -4.01 2.31
C ILE A 10 6.76 -2.67 1.98
N LEU A 11 6.29 -2.04 0.92
CA LEU A 11 6.69 -0.70 0.55
C LEU A 11 5.64 0.30 1.00
N VAL A 12 6.04 1.27 1.81
CA VAL A 12 5.18 2.36 2.28
C VAL A 12 5.63 3.65 1.61
N VAL A 13 4.71 4.34 0.95
CA VAL A 13 4.99 5.59 0.24
C VAL A 13 4.07 6.69 0.75
N ASP A 14 4.62 7.69 1.41
CA ASP A 14 3.86 8.82 1.90
C ASP A 14 4.81 10.00 2.13
N ASP A 15 4.46 11.18 1.60
CA ASP A 15 5.25 12.39 1.79
C ASP A 15 5.02 13.02 3.16
N ASP A 16 3.93 12.68 3.84
CA ASP A 16 3.66 13.11 5.21
C ASP A 16 4.39 12.21 6.20
N ALA A 17 5.40 12.75 6.86
CA ALA A 17 6.24 11.98 7.77
C ALA A 17 5.44 11.38 8.93
N MET A 18 4.43 12.09 9.42
CA MET A 18 3.60 11.61 10.53
C MET A 18 2.76 10.41 10.10
N VAL A 19 2.07 10.50 8.97
CA VAL A 19 1.25 9.40 8.45
C VAL A 19 2.13 8.19 8.12
N LYS A 20 3.28 8.42 7.51
CA LYS A 20 4.22 7.35 7.20
C LYS A 20 4.67 6.62 8.48
N SER A 21 4.98 7.37 9.53
CA SER A 21 5.36 6.80 10.83
C SER A 21 4.24 5.93 11.40
N ILE A 22 3.00 6.39 11.32
CA ILE A 22 1.84 5.64 11.81
C ILE A 22 1.67 4.33 11.02
N LEU A 23 1.80 4.39 9.71
CA LEU A 23 1.71 3.20 8.87
C LEU A 23 2.78 2.17 9.23
N ILE A 24 4.01 2.64 9.41
CA ILE A 24 5.13 1.77 9.80
C ILE A 24 4.88 1.16 11.18
N GLU A 25 4.45 1.97 12.14
CA GLU A 25 4.12 1.50 13.50
C GLU A 25 3.04 0.42 13.47
N TYR A 26 2.00 0.65 12.68
CA TYR A 26 0.91 -0.31 12.55
C TYR A 26 1.39 -1.62 11.92
N LEU A 27 2.21 -1.54 10.88
CA LEU A 27 2.76 -2.72 10.23
C LEU A 27 3.64 -3.52 11.20
N GLN A 28 4.46 -2.81 11.99
CA GLN A 28 5.31 -3.45 13.00
C GLN A 28 4.45 -4.11 14.08
N SER A 29 3.38 -3.46 14.50
CA SER A 29 2.46 -3.99 15.51
C SER A 29 1.76 -5.26 15.00
N ILE A 30 1.46 -5.33 13.71
CA ILE A 30 0.88 -6.53 13.10
C ILE A 30 1.90 -7.66 13.06
N GLY A 31 3.19 -7.34 12.96
CA GLY A 31 4.28 -8.32 13.00
C GLY A 31 5.17 -8.34 11.78
N PHE A 32 5.02 -7.41 10.84
CA PHE A 32 5.90 -7.33 9.68
C PHE A 32 7.29 -6.83 10.06
N LYS A 33 8.30 -7.45 9.49
CA LYS A 33 9.71 -7.14 9.79
C LYS A 33 10.39 -6.35 8.66
N ASN A 34 9.94 -6.53 7.42
CA ASN A 34 10.62 -6.01 6.25
C ASN A 34 9.80 -4.88 5.65
N ILE A 35 10.05 -3.66 6.12
CA ILE A 35 9.30 -2.48 5.69
C ILE A 35 10.27 -1.50 5.03
N LEU A 36 10.02 -1.20 3.76
CA LEU A 36 10.73 -0.17 3.02
C LEU A 36 9.87 1.08 3.00
N ALA A 37 10.46 2.22 3.28
CA ALA A 37 9.72 3.47 3.33
C ALA A 37 10.29 4.45 2.30
N ALA A 38 9.40 5.09 1.55
CA ALA A 38 9.74 6.15 0.61
C ALA A 38 8.90 7.37 0.95
N LYS A 39 9.51 8.54 1.05
CA LYS A 39 8.77 9.76 1.30
C LYS A 39 8.44 10.53 0.02
N LYS A 40 8.94 10.07 -1.12
CA LYS A 40 8.66 10.65 -2.43
C LYS A 40 8.33 9.56 -3.41
N SER A 41 7.44 9.86 -4.34
CA SER A 41 7.10 8.94 -5.42
C SER A 41 8.33 8.57 -6.27
N SER A 42 9.27 9.49 -6.45
CA SER A 42 10.50 9.21 -7.20
C SER A 42 11.35 8.12 -6.53
N GLN A 43 11.43 8.13 -5.20
CA GLN A 43 12.12 7.07 -4.45
C GLN A 43 11.41 5.74 -4.61
N ALA A 44 10.08 5.75 -4.52
CA ALA A 44 9.27 4.55 -4.70
C ALA A 44 9.47 3.96 -6.09
N LEU A 45 9.48 4.80 -7.12
CA LEU A 45 9.70 4.34 -8.49
C LEU A 45 11.08 3.70 -8.65
N GLN A 46 12.13 4.28 -8.05
CA GLN A 46 13.47 3.69 -8.08
C GLN A 46 13.49 2.30 -7.45
N ILE A 47 12.83 2.15 -6.30
CA ILE A 47 12.73 0.85 -5.63
C ILE A 47 11.99 -0.15 -6.51
N LEU A 48 10.89 0.26 -7.12
CA LEU A 48 10.04 -0.62 -7.93
C LEU A 48 10.68 -1.00 -9.25
N GLN A 49 11.55 -0.14 -9.81
CA GLN A 49 12.27 -0.42 -11.05
C GLN A 49 13.35 -1.49 -10.87
N ASP A 50 13.86 -1.63 -9.65
CA ASP A 50 14.76 -2.74 -9.34
C ASP A 50 13.95 -3.99 -9.08
N ASN A 51 13.74 -4.79 -10.11
CA ASN A 51 12.91 -5.98 -10.03
C ASN A 51 13.49 -7.08 -9.13
N LYS A 52 14.72 -6.92 -8.67
CA LYS A 52 15.35 -7.84 -7.71
C LYS A 52 14.93 -7.54 -6.28
N THR A 53 14.48 -6.32 -6.01
CA THR A 53 13.96 -5.96 -4.69
C THR A 53 12.60 -6.60 -4.49
N ARG A 54 12.48 -7.44 -3.46
CA ARG A 54 11.22 -8.12 -3.17
C ARG A 54 10.22 -7.11 -2.58
N ILE A 55 9.06 -6.99 -3.20
CA ILE A 55 7.93 -6.19 -2.70
C ILE A 55 6.67 -7.04 -2.82
N ASP A 56 6.04 -7.33 -1.69
CA ASP A 56 4.86 -8.19 -1.63
C ASP A 56 3.57 -7.41 -1.42
N LEU A 57 3.66 -6.17 -0.97
CA LEU A 57 2.51 -5.30 -0.74
C LEU A 57 2.98 -3.85 -0.84
N ILE A 58 2.20 -3.01 -1.50
CA ILE A 58 2.48 -1.57 -1.60
C ILE A 58 1.35 -0.81 -0.93
N ILE A 59 1.71 0.12 -0.06
CA ILE A 59 0.77 1.03 0.59
C ILE A 59 1.22 2.44 0.25
N SER A 60 0.40 3.16 -0.52
CA SER A 60 0.77 4.48 -1.00
C SER A 60 -0.32 5.50 -0.75
N ASP A 61 0.07 6.68 -0.29
CA ASP A 61 -0.81 7.84 -0.28
C ASP A 61 -1.23 8.15 -1.71
N TRP A 62 -2.46 8.58 -1.89
CA TRP A 62 -2.97 8.98 -3.21
C TRP A 62 -2.41 10.33 -3.62
N GLU A 63 -2.48 11.30 -2.72
CA GLU A 63 -2.08 12.66 -3.03
C GLU A 63 -0.65 12.92 -2.59
N MET A 64 0.25 12.95 -3.56
CA MET A 64 1.66 13.26 -3.35
C MET A 64 2.13 14.26 -4.40
N PRO A 65 3.09 15.13 -4.07
CA PRO A 65 3.69 16.01 -5.07
C PRO A 65 4.33 15.21 -6.20
N GLU A 66 4.37 15.77 -7.38
CA GLU A 66 4.98 15.24 -8.59
C GLU A 66 4.22 14.05 -9.17
N VAL A 67 4.23 12.90 -8.50
CA VAL A 67 3.58 11.69 -8.99
C VAL A 67 2.58 11.20 -7.94
N SER A 68 1.31 11.10 -8.32
CA SER A 68 0.26 10.64 -7.42
C SER A 68 0.35 9.13 -7.16
N GLY A 69 -0.30 8.68 -6.10
CA GLY A 69 -0.42 7.25 -5.82
C GLY A 69 -1.09 6.48 -6.95
N LEU A 70 -2.03 7.10 -7.65
CA LEU A 70 -2.65 6.47 -8.82
C LEU A 70 -1.63 6.24 -9.94
N THR A 71 -0.78 7.22 -10.20
CA THR A 71 0.27 7.07 -11.22
C THR A 71 1.27 5.97 -10.81
N LEU A 72 1.58 5.90 -9.52
CA LEU A 72 2.42 4.83 -9.00
C LEU A 72 1.77 3.46 -9.21
N LEU A 73 0.46 3.34 -8.96
CA LEU A 73 -0.31 2.12 -9.20
C LEU A 73 -0.24 1.72 -10.68
N LYS A 74 -0.40 2.68 -11.59
CA LYS A 74 -0.28 2.43 -13.03
C LYS A 74 1.09 1.86 -13.39
N SER A 75 2.17 2.44 -12.84
CA SER A 75 3.53 1.95 -13.05
C SER A 75 3.69 0.50 -12.60
N VAL A 76 3.13 0.16 -11.45
CA VAL A 76 3.20 -1.20 -10.93
C VAL A 76 2.46 -2.18 -11.86
N ARG A 77 1.26 -1.82 -12.29
CA ARG A 77 0.46 -2.69 -13.17
C ARG A 77 1.07 -2.84 -14.56
N ASN A 78 1.84 -1.86 -15.01
CA ASN A 78 2.54 -1.91 -16.30
C ASN A 78 3.90 -2.61 -16.24
N ASN A 79 4.39 -2.92 -15.05
CA ASN A 79 5.65 -3.63 -14.87
C ASN A 79 5.37 -5.14 -14.80
N PRO A 80 5.80 -5.95 -15.78
CA PRO A 80 5.50 -7.38 -15.79
C PRO A 80 5.94 -8.11 -14.54
N ALA A 81 7.02 -7.66 -13.89
CA ALA A 81 7.53 -8.28 -12.68
C ALA A 81 6.70 -7.95 -11.44
N ARG A 82 5.86 -6.90 -11.51
CA ARG A 82 5.11 -6.41 -10.35
C ARG A 82 3.62 -6.24 -10.59
N ARG A 83 3.12 -6.63 -11.75
CA ARG A 83 1.73 -6.33 -12.14
C ARG A 83 0.68 -6.90 -11.20
N ASN A 84 1.01 -7.93 -10.46
CA ASN A 84 0.07 -8.60 -9.55
C ASN A 84 0.32 -8.25 -8.07
N THR A 85 1.25 -7.33 -7.80
CA THR A 85 1.55 -6.93 -6.42
C THR A 85 0.34 -6.22 -5.81
N PRO A 86 -0.16 -6.68 -4.66
CA PRO A 86 -1.25 -6.01 -3.97
C PRO A 86 -0.93 -4.56 -3.66
N PHE A 87 -1.91 -3.68 -3.83
CA PHE A 87 -1.73 -2.23 -3.71
C PHE A 87 -2.90 -1.63 -2.93
N ILE A 88 -2.57 -0.91 -1.86
CA ILE A 88 -3.53 -0.15 -1.06
C ILE A 88 -3.31 1.33 -1.31
N LEU A 89 -4.36 2.06 -1.68
CA LEU A 89 -4.32 3.51 -1.78
C LEU A 89 -4.87 4.12 -0.49
N VAL A 90 -4.06 4.96 0.16
CA VAL A 90 -4.43 5.68 1.36
C VAL A 90 -4.90 7.07 0.94
N THR A 91 -6.10 7.46 1.35
CA THR A 91 -6.72 8.69 0.86
C THR A 91 -7.49 9.39 1.97
N SER A 92 -7.72 10.68 1.83
CA SER A 92 -8.63 11.43 2.68
C SER A 92 -10.06 11.30 2.15
N GLN A 93 -11.06 11.63 3.00
CA GLN A 93 -12.44 11.64 2.55
C GLN A 93 -12.67 12.60 1.37
N ARG A 94 -11.92 13.71 1.35
CA ARG A 94 -12.02 14.70 0.28
C ARG A 94 -11.56 14.15 -1.06
N SER A 95 -10.62 13.21 -1.04
CA SER A 95 -10.08 12.61 -2.25
C SER A 95 -10.91 11.44 -2.75
N MET A 96 -11.90 11.00 -1.99
CA MET A 96 -12.80 9.91 -2.38
C MET A 96 -13.88 10.41 -3.35
N GLU A 97 -13.45 11.09 -4.38
CA GLU A 97 -14.35 11.50 -5.45
C GLU A 97 -14.64 10.33 -6.38
N ARG A 98 -15.88 10.26 -6.84
CA ARG A 98 -16.37 9.16 -7.67
C ARG A 98 -15.47 8.88 -8.87
N MET A 99 -14.96 9.92 -9.51
CA MET A 99 -14.12 9.79 -10.70
C MET A 99 -12.77 9.14 -10.37
N LYS A 100 -12.17 9.52 -9.24
CA LYS A 100 -10.89 8.97 -8.80
C LYS A 100 -11.02 7.50 -8.44
N ILE A 101 -12.10 7.12 -7.75
CA ILE A 101 -12.37 5.74 -7.40
C ILE A 101 -12.50 4.87 -8.66
N THR A 102 -13.23 5.37 -9.66
CA THR A 102 -13.41 4.65 -10.93
C THR A 102 -12.08 4.48 -11.64
N GLN A 103 -11.24 5.51 -11.68
CA GLN A 103 -9.93 5.44 -12.31
C GLN A 103 -9.03 4.42 -11.63
N ALA A 104 -8.99 4.42 -10.30
CA ALA A 104 -8.16 3.47 -9.55
C ALA A 104 -8.67 2.03 -9.73
N ALA A 105 -9.99 1.84 -9.81
CA ALA A 105 -10.58 0.53 -10.04
C ALA A 105 -10.18 -0.04 -11.39
N GLN A 106 -10.05 0.79 -12.42
CA GLN A 106 -9.59 0.36 -13.75
C GLN A 106 -8.17 -0.20 -13.71
N TRP A 107 -7.37 0.22 -12.74
CA TRP A 107 -5.99 -0.23 -12.57
C TRP A 107 -5.84 -1.29 -11.48
N SER A 108 -6.95 -1.92 -11.10
CA SER A 108 -6.96 -3.05 -10.15
C SER A 108 -6.34 -2.72 -8.81
N VAL A 109 -6.76 -1.59 -8.21
CA VAL A 109 -6.39 -1.32 -6.83
C VAL A 109 -7.06 -2.38 -5.93
N ASN A 110 -6.33 -2.87 -4.93
CA ASN A 110 -6.84 -3.94 -4.08
C ASN A 110 -7.75 -3.41 -2.98
N CYS A 111 -7.44 -2.25 -2.43
CA CYS A 111 -8.34 -1.61 -1.49
C CYS A 111 -7.96 -0.16 -1.25
N TYR A 112 -8.89 0.59 -0.66
CA TYR A 112 -8.67 1.96 -0.18
C TYR A 112 -8.61 1.98 1.33
N LEU A 113 -7.79 2.86 1.87
CA LEU A 113 -7.73 3.12 3.30
C LEU A 113 -7.97 4.61 3.51
N VAL A 114 -9.06 4.97 4.18
CA VAL A 114 -9.47 6.36 4.35
C VAL A 114 -8.92 6.91 5.67
N LYS A 115 -8.25 8.06 5.61
CA LYS A 115 -7.72 8.75 6.79
C LYS A 115 -8.85 9.46 7.56
N PRO A 116 -8.84 9.46 8.89
CA PRO A 116 -7.97 8.70 9.76
C PRO A 116 -8.40 7.25 9.86
N PHE A 117 -7.45 6.34 10.02
CA PHE A 117 -7.74 4.92 10.09
C PHE A 117 -7.18 4.32 11.39
N ARG A 118 -7.84 3.24 11.85
CA ARG A 118 -7.48 2.54 13.07
C ARG A 118 -6.68 1.28 12.73
N LEU A 119 -5.89 0.83 13.69
CA LEU A 119 -5.07 -0.37 13.52
C LEU A 119 -5.90 -1.61 13.18
N ASP A 120 -7.04 -1.80 13.87
CA ASP A 120 -7.89 -2.96 13.64
C ASP A 120 -8.45 -3.00 12.21
N ILE A 121 -8.88 -1.87 11.68
CA ILE A 121 -9.38 -1.76 10.31
C ILE A 121 -8.25 -1.97 9.30
N PHE A 122 -7.10 -1.38 9.56
CA PHE A 122 -5.93 -1.52 8.70
C PHE A 122 -5.50 -3.00 8.60
N LYS A 123 -5.37 -3.65 9.74
CA LYS A 123 -5.01 -5.08 9.80
C LYS A 123 -6.02 -5.94 9.05
N LYS A 124 -7.31 -5.68 9.26
CA LYS A 124 -8.38 -6.44 8.59
C LYS A 124 -8.27 -6.32 7.08
N LYS A 125 -8.05 -5.12 6.56
CA LYS A 125 -7.92 -4.90 5.12
C LYS A 125 -6.71 -5.65 4.54
N ILE A 126 -5.58 -5.62 5.23
CA ILE A 126 -4.40 -6.36 4.80
C ILE A 126 -4.69 -7.86 4.75
N TYR A 127 -5.31 -8.39 5.79
CA TYR A 127 -5.63 -9.82 5.84
C TYR A 127 -6.58 -10.21 4.71
N GLU A 128 -7.58 -9.37 4.42
CA GLU A 128 -8.52 -9.63 3.33
C GLU A 128 -7.82 -9.68 1.96
N ILE A 129 -6.99 -8.70 1.64
CA ILE A 129 -6.33 -8.64 0.33
C ILE A 129 -5.25 -9.69 0.17
N MET A 130 -4.63 -10.14 1.26
CA MET A 130 -3.60 -11.18 1.23
C MET A 130 -4.20 -12.59 1.31
N GLY A 131 -5.50 -12.69 1.56
CA GLY A 131 -6.17 -13.98 1.69
C GLY A 131 -5.82 -14.72 2.97
N TRP A 132 -5.50 -13.99 4.03
CA TRP A 132 -5.16 -14.59 5.32
C TRP A 132 -6.37 -14.68 6.22
N ASP A 133 -6.44 -15.76 6.98
CA ASP A 133 -7.46 -15.96 7.98
C ASP A 133 -7.05 -15.25 9.27
N GLU A 134 -7.97 -14.46 9.85
CA GLU A 134 -7.76 -13.93 11.18
C GLU A 134 -7.96 -15.07 12.19
N GLU A 135 -6.99 -15.23 13.09
CA GLU A 135 -7.13 -16.21 14.14
C GLU A 135 -8.22 -15.78 15.10
N ALA A 136 -9.11 -16.71 15.42
CA ALA A 136 -10.12 -16.49 16.44
C ALA A 136 -9.43 -16.54 17.81
N THR A 137 -9.10 -15.38 18.35
CA THR A 137 -8.49 -15.27 19.67
C THR A 137 -9.47 -14.69 20.65
#